data_327b5329a11e1c5bc4a233322b19b63a
#
_entry.id   327b5329a11e1c5bc4a233322b19b63a
#
_cell.length_a   1.000
_cell.length_b   1.000
_cell.length_c   1.000
_cell.angle_alpha   90.00
_cell.angle_beta   90.00
_cell.angle_gamma   90.00
#
_symmetry.space_group_name_H-M   'P 1'
#
loop_
_entity.id
_entity.type
_entity.pdbx_description
1 polymer ?
#
loop_
_entity_poly.entity_id
_entity_poly.type
_entity_poly.pdbx_seq_one_letter_code
_entity_poly.pdbx_strand_id
1 'polypeptide(L)'
;DAVVAQIRAMGGRAMAVQADVADEAQVLAMFARVDAELGRLTALVNNAGVVDKTARVDQMSLQRLTRMFDINVIGSFLCAREAVLRMSTRHGGTGGAIVNVSSAAARLGAPGQYVDYAAAKGAMDAMTIGLAKEVAAEGIRVNAVRPGLIETEIHASGGLPNRVRDLQHQVPMQRGGTADEVAETIVWLLSPAASYTTMSLLDVSGGR
;
A
#
# COMPACT_ATOMS: atom_id res chain seq x y z
N ASP A 1 -2.68 -4.44 19.40
CA ASP A 1 -4.08 -4.70 19.02
C ASP A 1 -5.08 -3.63 19.43
N ALA A 2 -4.62 -2.39 19.63
CA ALA A 2 -5.50 -1.26 19.95
C ALA A 2 -6.56 -1.02 18.84
N VAL A 3 -6.16 -1.10 17.57
CA VAL A 3 -7.06 -0.92 16.41
C VAL A 3 -8.18 -1.97 16.40
N VAL A 4 -7.86 -3.24 16.69
CA VAL A 4 -8.87 -4.31 16.79
C VAL A 4 -9.86 -4.01 17.91
N ALA A 5 -9.38 -3.55 19.07
CA ALA A 5 -10.23 -3.18 20.19
C ALA A 5 -11.17 -2.01 19.83
N GLN A 6 -10.67 -0.99 19.15
CA GLN A 6 -11.47 0.15 18.68
C GLN A 6 -12.58 -0.28 17.70
N ILE A 7 -12.24 -1.09 16.69
CA ILE A 7 -13.23 -1.58 15.72
C ILE A 7 -14.32 -2.41 16.42
N ARG A 8 -13.94 -3.29 17.34
CA ARG A 8 -14.90 -4.10 18.10
C ARG A 8 -15.79 -3.25 19.02
N ALA A 9 -15.23 -2.21 19.63
CA ALA A 9 -16.02 -1.27 20.44
C ALA A 9 -17.08 -0.51 19.64
N MET A 10 -16.84 -0.31 18.33
CA MET A 10 -17.80 0.27 17.39
C MET A 10 -18.78 -0.77 16.80
N GLY A 11 -18.78 -2.03 17.29
CA GLY A 11 -19.64 -3.10 16.79
C GLY A 11 -19.12 -3.80 15.51
N GLY A 12 -17.93 -3.45 15.04
CA GLY A 12 -17.30 -4.08 13.87
C GLY A 12 -16.61 -5.41 14.22
N ARG A 13 -16.36 -6.23 13.20
CA ARG A 13 -15.55 -7.45 13.32
C ARG A 13 -14.12 -7.15 12.88
N ALA A 14 -13.15 -7.51 13.69
CA ALA A 14 -11.74 -7.35 13.36
C ALA A 14 -10.89 -8.44 14.03
N MET A 15 -9.80 -8.80 13.36
CA MET A 15 -8.74 -9.62 13.92
C MET A 15 -7.37 -9.09 13.49
N ALA A 16 -6.35 -9.40 14.30
CA ALA A 16 -4.97 -9.17 13.94
C ALA A 16 -4.28 -10.48 13.58
N VAL A 17 -3.54 -10.51 12.49
CA VAL A 17 -2.69 -11.63 12.10
C VAL A 17 -1.28 -11.08 11.89
N GLN A 18 -0.33 -11.55 12.67
CA GLN A 18 1.08 -11.22 12.46
C GLN A 18 1.61 -12.04 11.28
N ALA A 19 2.16 -11.36 10.28
CA ALA A 19 2.78 -12.00 9.12
C ALA A 19 3.86 -11.08 8.54
N ASP A 20 4.95 -11.66 8.07
CA ASP A 20 5.88 -11.00 7.17
C ASP A 20 5.38 -11.18 5.74
N VAL A 21 5.07 -10.07 5.05
CA VAL A 21 4.57 -10.12 3.68
C VAL A 21 5.63 -10.60 2.67
N ALA A 22 6.92 -10.55 3.04
CA ALA A 22 8.01 -11.11 2.25
C ALA A 22 8.12 -12.64 2.36
N ASP A 23 7.39 -13.26 3.28
CA ASP A 23 7.34 -14.71 3.48
C ASP A 23 6.04 -15.28 2.91
N GLU A 24 6.14 -16.00 1.80
CA GLU A 24 4.98 -16.56 1.10
C GLU A 24 4.15 -17.49 2.01
N ALA A 25 4.79 -18.32 2.84
CA ALA A 25 4.06 -19.23 3.71
C ALA A 25 3.22 -18.49 4.76
N GLN A 26 3.74 -17.39 5.31
CA GLN A 26 3.01 -16.54 6.23
C GLN A 26 1.86 -15.80 5.53
N VAL A 27 2.05 -15.34 4.29
CA VAL A 27 0.97 -14.73 3.50
C VAL A 27 -0.15 -15.73 3.27
N LEU A 28 0.16 -16.95 2.83
CA LEU A 28 -0.84 -18.01 2.63
C LEU A 28 -1.61 -18.33 3.91
N ALA A 29 -0.91 -18.50 5.03
CA ALA A 29 -1.52 -18.75 6.34
C ALA A 29 -2.43 -17.60 6.79
N MET A 30 -2.00 -16.36 6.58
CA MET A 30 -2.81 -15.17 6.88
C MET A 30 -4.13 -15.17 6.11
N PHE A 31 -4.10 -15.39 4.79
CA PHE A 31 -5.32 -15.42 3.97
C PHE A 31 -6.24 -16.58 4.33
N ALA A 32 -5.69 -17.77 4.58
CA ALA A 32 -6.47 -18.92 5.05
C ALA A 32 -7.20 -18.62 6.37
N ARG A 33 -6.55 -17.89 7.26
CA ARG A 33 -7.15 -17.47 8.53
C ARG A 33 -8.25 -16.41 8.31
N VAL A 34 -8.06 -15.46 7.37
CA VAL A 34 -9.11 -14.51 6.97
C VAL A 34 -10.35 -15.24 6.47
N ASP A 35 -10.18 -16.23 5.59
CA ASP A 35 -11.28 -17.03 5.04
C ASP A 35 -12.06 -17.73 6.13
N ALA A 36 -11.37 -18.33 7.11
CA ALA A 36 -11.99 -19.09 8.20
C ALA A 36 -12.73 -18.20 9.21
N GLU A 37 -12.16 -17.04 9.56
CA GLU A 37 -12.67 -16.22 10.67
C GLU A 37 -13.55 -15.05 10.22
N LEU A 38 -13.27 -14.44 9.05
CA LEU A 38 -13.99 -13.26 8.56
C LEU A 38 -14.86 -13.55 7.34
N GLY A 39 -14.60 -14.66 6.64
CA GLY A 39 -15.34 -15.06 5.46
C GLY A 39 -14.76 -14.48 4.17
N ARG A 40 -15.62 -14.29 3.17
CA ARG A 40 -15.19 -13.92 1.81
C ARG A 40 -14.48 -12.57 1.75
N LEU A 41 -13.31 -12.57 1.14
CA LEU A 41 -12.54 -11.35 0.86
C LEU A 41 -13.22 -10.54 -0.25
N THR A 42 -13.40 -9.23 -0.03
CA THR A 42 -13.95 -8.28 -1.00
C THR A 42 -13.06 -7.05 -1.22
N ALA A 43 -12.07 -6.85 -0.37
CA ALA A 43 -11.15 -5.73 -0.46
C ALA A 43 -9.75 -6.11 0.03
N LEU A 44 -8.72 -5.54 -0.61
CA LEU A 44 -7.32 -5.62 -0.17
C LEU A 44 -6.70 -4.23 -0.20
N VAL A 45 -5.97 -3.87 0.87
CA VAL A 45 -5.08 -2.72 0.88
C VAL A 45 -3.66 -3.21 1.07
N ASN A 46 -2.83 -3.08 0.04
CA ASN A 46 -1.40 -3.31 0.12
C ASN A 46 -0.72 -2.07 0.71
N ASN A 47 -0.67 -2.00 2.03
CA ASN A 47 -0.08 -0.88 2.78
C ASN A 47 1.29 -1.22 3.36
N ALA A 48 1.59 -2.50 3.61
CA ALA A 48 2.88 -2.89 4.17
C ALA A 48 4.04 -2.34 3.34
N GLY A 49 4.99 -1.70 4.00
CA GLY A 49 6.12 -1.09 3.32
C GLY A 49 7.14 -0.53 4.29
N VAL A 50 8.36 -0.44 3.84
CA VAL A 50 9.51 0.06 4.60
C VAL A 50 10.29 1.09 3.80
N VAL A 51 10.94 1.99 4.52
CA VAL A 51 12.06 2.81 4.05
C VAL A 51 13.31 2.42 4.82
N ASP A 52 14.47 2.84 4.35
CA ASP A 52 15.73 2.68 5.07
C ASP A 52 16.38 4.06 5.31
N LYS A 53 17.51 4.09 6.00
CA LYS A 53 18.27 5.33 6.18
C LYS A 53 18.66 5.94 4.84
N THR A 54 18.78 7.26 4.80
CA THR A 54 19.20 7.97 3.58
C THR A 54 20.57 7.47 3.11
N ALA A 55 20.68 7.16 1.81
CA ALA A 55 21.93 6.76 1.18
C ALA A 55 21.90 7.10 -0.31
N ARG A 56 23.08 7.33 -0.89
CA ARG A 56 23.27 7.36 -2.35
C ARG A 56 23.29 5.92 -2.88
N VAL A 57 22.98 5.76 -4.15
CA VAL A 57 22.92 4.43 -4.80
C VAL A 57 24.24 3.66 -4.70
N ASP A 58 25.38 4.35 -4.76
CA ASP A 58 26.73 3.77 -4.63
C ASP A 58 27.07 3.28 -3.21
N GLN A 59 26.19 3.57 -2.23
CA GLN A 59 26.31 3.15 -0.83
C GLN A 59 25.29 2.06 -0.44
N MET A 60 24.40 1.69 -1.35
CA MET A 60 23.34 0.72 -1.07
C MET A 60 23.85 -0.71 -1.21
N SER A 61 23.77 -1.49 -0.14
CA SER A 61 24.14 -2.91 -0.16
C SER A 61 23.05 -3.74 -0.88
N LEU A 62 23.46 -4.91 -1.40
CA LEU A 62 22.52 -5.89 -1.95
C LEU A 62 21.46 -6.31 -0.92
N GLN A 63 21.84 -6.51 0.34
CA GLN A 63 20.91 -6.86 1.41
C GLN A 63 19.80 -5.80 1.58
N ARG A 64 20.16 -4.50 1.55
CA ARG A 64 19.21 -3.39 1.60
C ARG A 64 18.26 -3.42 0.40
N LEU A 65 18.81 -3.57 -0.81
CA LEU A 65 18.03 -3.62 -2.03
C LEU A 65 17.05 -4.81 -2.02
N THR A 66 17.52 -6.00 -1.69
CA THR A 66 16.70 -7.21 -1.58
C THR A 66 15.55 -6.99 -0.59
N ARG A 67 15.85 -6.58 0.64
CA ARG A 67 14.83 -6.31 1.65
C ARG A 67 13.82 -5.25 1.21
N MET A 68 14.28 -4.19 0.53
CA MET A 68 13.41 -3.13 0.02
C MET A 68 12.40 -3.67 -0.99
N PHE A 69 12.84 -4.51 -1.92
CA PHE A 69 11.97 -5.08 -2.95
C PHE A 69 11.12 -6.24 -2.41
N ASP A 70 11.65 -7.08 -1.54
CA ASP A 70 10.90 -8.20 -0.96
C ASP A 70 9.66 -7.69 -0.22
N ILE A 71 9.79 -6.66 0.61
CA ILE A 71 8.68 -6.14 1.40
C ILE A 71 7.76 -5.25 0.54
N ASN A 72 8.33 -4.23 -0.15
CA ASN A 72 7.50 -3.23 -0.81
C ASN A 72 6.89 -3.70 -2.15
N VAL A 73 7.48 -4.72 -2.80
CA VAL A 73 7.06 -5.18 -4.12
C VAL A 73 6.57 -6.62 -4.06
N ILE A 74 7.45 -7.58 -3.74
CA ILE A 74 7.12 -9.00 -3.79
C ILE A 74 5.97 -9.33 -2.82
N GLY A 75 6.02 -8.81 -1.60
CA GLY A 75 4.94 -8.98 -0.63
C GLY A 75 3.58 -8.48 -1.14
N SER A 76 3.57 -7.36 -1.85
CA SER A 76 2.35 -6.83 -2.46
C SER A 76 1.84 -7.71 -3.60
N PHE A 77 2.74 -8.30 -4.42
CA PHE A 77 2.36 -9.28 -5.43
C PHE A 77 1.77 -10.56 -4.82
N LEU A 78 2.38 -11.08 -3.75
CA LEU A 78 1.87 -12.26 -3.04
C LEU A 78 0.47 -12.03 -2.49
N CYS A 79 0.26 -10.90 -1.81
CA CYS A 79 -1.06 -10.52 -1.30
C CYS A 79 -2.09 -10.30 -2.41
N ALA A 80 -1.71 -9.64 -3.51
CA ALA A 80 -2.60 -9.42 -4.63
C ALA A 80 -2.99 -10.73 -5.34
N ARG A 81 -2.05 -11.67 -5.50
CA ARG A 81 -2.32 -13.01 -6.03
C ARG A 81 -3.39 -13.73 -5.20
N GLU A 82 -3.22 -13.76 -3.89
CA GLU A 82 -4.17 -14.40 -2.98
C GLU A 82 -5.55 -13.72 -3.00
N ALA A 83 -5.57 -12.38 -3.14
CA ALA A 83 -6.81 -11.63 -3.27
C ALA A 83 -7.52 -11.94 -4.59
N VAL A 84 -6.80 -11.99 -5.72
CA VAL A 84 -7.38 -12.34 -7.03
C VAL A 84 -7.99 -13.74 -7.01
N LEU A 85 -7.30 -14.74 -6.45
CA LEU A 85 -7.82 -16.11 -6.31
C LEU A 85 -9.14 -16.19 -5.55
N ARG A 86 -9.41 -15.24 -4.64
CA ARG A 86 -10.63 -15.20 -3.81
C ARG A 86 -11.72 -14.30 -4.36
N MET A 87 -11.35 -13.21 -5.02
CA MET A 87 -12.30 -12.18 -5.48
C MET A 87 -12.74 -12.38 -6.93
N SER A 88 -11.87 -12.90 -7.81
CA SER A 88 -12.16 -13.00 -9.23
C SER A 88 -13.37 -13.90 -9.53
N THR A 89 -14.27 -13.42 -10.39
CA THR A 89 -15.40 -14.23 -10.89
C THR A 89 -14.93 -15.47 -11.66
N ARG A 90 -13.72 -15.44 -12.23
CA ARG A 90 -13.08 -16.59 -12.88
C ARG A 90 -12.79 -17.72 -11.90
N HIS A 91 -12.58 -17.40 -10.63
CA HIS A 91 -12.33 -18.36 -9.55
C HIS A 91 -13.54 -18.55 -8.62
N GLY A 92 -14.73 -18.14 -9.06
CA GLY A 92 -15.97 -18.27 -8.25
C GLY A 92 -16.15 -17.17 -7.21
N GLY A 93 -15.33 -16.12 -7.26
CA GLY A 93 -15.52 -14.91 -6.46
C GLY A 93 -16.68 -14.04 -6.95
N THR A 94 -16.91 -12.91 -6.27
CA THR A 94 -17.96 -11.95 -6.61
C THR A 94 -17.42 -10.57 -7.01
N GLY A 95 -16.14 -10.50 -7.33
CA GLY A 95 -15.46 -9.24 -7.55
C GLY A 95 -14.95 -8.60 -6.25
N GLY A 96 -14.42 -7.39 -6.39
CA GLY A 96 -13.88 -6.65 -5.25
C GLY A 96 -13.03 -5.45 -5.65
N ALA A 97 -12.24 -4.94 -4.70
CA ALA A 97 -11.34 -3.83 -4.96
C ALA A 97 -9.98 -4.02 -4.28
N ILE A 98 -8.92 -3.65 -4.98
CA ILE A 98 -7.55 -3.63 -4.47
C ILE A 98 -7.04 -2.19 -4.51
N VAL A 99 -6.46 -1.72 -3.42
CA VAL A 99 -5.76 -0.43 -3.37
C VAL A 99 -4.31 -0.66 -2.94
N ASN A 100 -3.39 -0.23 -3.79
CA ASN A 100 -1.96 -0.26 -3.51
C ASN A 100 -1.50 1.09 -2.96
N VAL A 101 -0.79 1.08 -1.84
CA VAL A 101 -0.18 2.29 -1.29
C VAL A 101 1.20 2.48 -1.91
N SER A 102 1.24 3.28 -2.97
CA SER A 102 2.45 3.72 -3.63
C SER A 102 3.08 4.91 -2.89
N SER A 103 3.64 5.88 -3.58
CA SER A 103 4.22 7.10 -3.02
C SER A 103 4.44 8.15 -4.11
N ALA A 104 4.40 9.42 -3.76
CA ALA A 104 4.91 10.50 -4.60
C ALA A 104 6.39 10.28 -4.99
N ALA A 105 7.16 9.54 -4.18
CA ALA A 105 8.54 9.17 -4.46
C ALA A 105 8.70 8.42 -5.80
N ALA A 106 7.68 7.66 -6.24
CA ALA A 106 7.67 6.98 -7.55
C ALA A 106 7.88 7.95 -8.73
N ARG A 107 7.38 9.19 -8.60
CA ARG A 107 7.57 10.26 -9.60
C ARG A 107 8.78 11.14 -9.32
N LEU A 108 9.07 11.38 -8.04
CA LEU A 108 10.12 12.31 -7.61
C LEU A 108 11.52 11.68 -7.61
N GLY A 109 11.62 10.32 -7.60
CA GLY A 109 12.89 9.59 -7.66
C GLY A 109 13.71 9.61 -6.36
N ALA A 110 13.41 10.46 -5.39
CA ALA A 110 14.10 10.61 -4.11
C ALA A 110 15.66 10.62 -4.19
N PRO A 111 16.27 11.46 -5.05
CA PRO A 111 17.71 11.46 -5.30
C PRO A 111 18.50 11.73 -4.02
N GLY A 112 19.60 10.98 -3.82
CA GLY A 112 20.46 11.10 -2.64
C GLY A 112 19.85 10.65 -1.32
N GLN A 113 18.64 10.08 -1.35
CA GLN A 113 17.90 9.65 -0.14
C GLN A 113 17.51 8.17 -0.23
N TYR A 114 16.53 7.83 -1.07
CA TYR A 114 16.00 6.46 -1.18
C TYR A 114 15.56 6.15 -2.61
N VAL A 115 16.52 6.12 -3.55
CA VAL A 115 16.26 5.76 -4.96
C VAL A 115 15.69 4.34 -5.05
N ASP A 116 16.12 3.44 -4.16
CA ASP A 116 15.61 2.08 -4.02
C ASP A 116 14.12 2.05 -3.65
N TYR A 117 13.71 2.85 -2.67
CA TYR A 117 12.29 2.99 -2.30
C TYR A 117 11.46 3.61 -3.44
N ALA A 118 11.99 4.65 -4.08
CA ALA A 118 11.32 5.29 -5.22
C ALA A 118 11.12 4.29 -6.37
N ALA A 119 12.12 3.46 -6.67
CA ALA A 119 12.05 2.40 -7.66
C ALA A 119 11.02 1.33 -7.26
N ALA A 120 11.00 0.90 -5.98
CA ALA A 120 10.00 -0.05 -5.49
C ALA A 120 8.57 0.51 -5.61
N LYS A 121 8.36 1.80 -5.30
CA LYS A 121 7.04 2.43 -5.46
C LYS A 121 6.67 2.68 -6.93
N GLY A 122 7.64 2.89 -7.81
CA GLY A 122 7.44 2.86 -9.26
C GLY A 122 7.00 1.48 -9.77
N ALA A 123 7.56 0.40 -9.21
CA ALA A 123 7.11 -0.96 -9.49
C ALA A 123 5.64 -1.19 -9.04
N MET A 124 5.23 -0.63 -7.90
CA MET A 124 3.83 -0.67 -7.43
C MET A 124 2.88 0.05 -8.39
N ASP A 125 3.30 1.17 -8.98
CA ASP A 125 2.52 1.87 -9.99
C ASP A 125 2.33 1.00 -11.24
N ALA A 126 3.40 0.41 -11.75
CA ALA A 126 3.34 -0.49 -12.90
C ALA A 126 2.49 -1.74 -12.62
N MET A 127 2.65 -2.35 -11.43
CA MET A 127 1.82 -3.47 -10.97
C MET A 127 0.34 -3.09 -10.95
N THR A 128 -0.01 -1.92 -10.43
CA THR A 128 -1.40 -1.43 -10.38
C THR A 128 -2.00 -1.35 -11.78
N ILE A 129 -1.27 -0.78 -12.75
CA ILE A 129 -1.71 -0.64 -14.13
C ILE A 129 -1.90 -2.01 -14.80
N GLY A 130 -0.93 -2.91 -14.66
CA GLY A 130 -0.96 -4.24 -15.25
C GLY A 130 -2.09 -5.08 -14.69
N LEU A 131 -2.13 -5.21 -13.37
CA LEU A 131 -3.15 -6.01 -12.67
C LEU A 131 -4.57 -5.50 -12.93
N ALA A 132 -4.77 -4.16 -12.94
CA ALA A 132 -6.09 -3.60 -13.25
C ALA A 132 -6.63 -4.07 -14.60
N LYS A 133 -5.76 -4.12 -15.63
CA LYS A 133 -6.14 -4.60 -16.97
C LYS A 133 -6.44 -6.09 -17.00
N GLU A 134 -5.70 -6.89 -16.25
CA GLU A 134 -5.90 -8.35 -16.19
C GLU A 134 -7.23 -8.72 -15.57
N VAL A 135 -7.62 -8.06 -14.46
CA VAL A 135 -8.74 -8.51 -13.62
C VAL A 135 -10.01 -7.66 -13.73
N ALA A 136 -10.03 -6.59 -14.53
CA ALA A 136 -11.20 -5.71 -14.66
C ALA A 136 -12.44 -6.48 -15.14
N ALA A 137 -12.30 -7.34 -16.16
CA ALA A 137 -13.39 -8.18 -16.67
C ALA A 137 -13.80 -9.27 -15.68
N GLU A 138 -13.01 -9.51 -14.65
CA GLU A 138 -13.28 -10.49 -13.58
C GLU A 138 -13.94 -9.85 -12.35
N GLY A 139 -14.38 -8.59 -12.48
CA GLY A 139 -15.10 -7.87 -11.44
C GLY A 139 -14.21 -7.23 -10.37
N ILE A 140 -12.89 -7.14 -10.56
CA ILE A 140 -11.96 -6.55 -9.60
C ILE A 140 -11.45 -5.21 -10.11
N ARG A 141 -11.58 -4.16 -9.28
CA ARG A 141 -10.98 -2.85 -9.53
C ARG A 141 -9.64 -2.76 -8.80
N VAL A 142 -8.63 -2.24 -9.46
CA VAL A 142 -7.29 -2.05 -8.86
C VAL A 142 -6.85 -0.63 -9.07
N ASN A 143 -6.54 0.06 -7.98
CA ASN A 143 -6.07 1.45 -7.98
C ASN A 143 -4.87 1.61 -7.04
N ALA A 144 -4.18 2.73 -7.13
CA ALA A 144 -3.18 3.11 -6.15
C ALA A 144 -3.42 4.53 -5.62
N VAL A 145 -2.98 4.76 -4.39
CA VAL A 145 -2.76 6.09 -3.86
C VAL A 145 -1.26 6.38 -3.82
N ARG A 146 -0.87 7.64 -4.08
CA ARG A 146 0.50 8.15 -3.97
C ARG A 146 0.56 9.20 -2.88
N PRO A 147 0.71 8.79 -1.61
CA PRO A 147 0.89 9.74 -0.52
C PRO A 147 2.13 10.62 -0.73
N GLY A 148 2.02 11.89 -0.39
CA GLY A 148 3.14 12.81 -0.36
C GLY A 148 3.87 12.78 0.98
N LEU A 149 4.01 13.95 1.58
CA LEU A 149 4.63 14.14 2.89
C LEU A 149 3.55 13.98 3.96
N ILE A 150 3.46 12.80 4.58
CA ILE A 150 2.40 12.43 5.51
C ILE A 150 2.97 12.25 6.92
N GLU A 151 2.27 12.76 7.93
CA GLU A 151 2.63 12.62 9.34
C GLU A 151 2.42 11.17 9.80
N THR A 152 3.50 10.37 9.75
CA THR A 152 3.53 8.96 10.15
C THR A 152 4.89 8.59 10.71
N GLU A 153 4.97 7.43 11.35
CA GLU A 153 6.21 6.90 11.92
C GLU A 153 7.24 6.45 10.87
N ILE A 154 6.86 6.30 9.60
CA ILE A 154 7.74 5.83 8.53
C ILE A 154 8.98 6.73 8.35
N HIS A 155 8.84 8.02 8.60
CA HIS A 155 9.96 8.96 8.53
C HIS A 155 10.97 8.74 9.65
N ALA A 156 10.48 8.46 10.85
CA ALA A 156 11.34 8.15 12.01
C ALA A 156 12.09 6.85 11.81
N SER A 157 11.45 5.80 11.25
CA SER A 157 12.11 4.54 10.93
C SER A 157 13.21 4.69 9.87
N GLY A 158 13.07 5.66 8.96
CA GLY A 158 14.10 6.05 7.98
C GLY A 158 15.16 7.02 8.53
N GLY A 159 15.16 7.31 9.84
CA GLY A 159 16.13 8.20 10.49
C GLY A 159 15.82 9.70 10.35
N LEU A 160 14.64 10.09 9.89
CA LEU A 160 14.25 11.48 9.67
C LEU A 160 12.92 11.83 10.41
N PRO A 161 12.91 11.81 11.76
CA PRO A 161 11.67 12.00 12.54
C PRO A 161 10.99 13.36 12.32
N ASN A 162 11.73 14.38 11.94
CA ASN A 162 11.23 15.73 11.71
C ASN A 162 10.95 16.06 10.24
N ARG A 163 11.00 15.06 9.35
CA ARG A 163 10.94 15.25 7.88
C ARG A 163 9.73 16.08 7.43
N VAL A 164 8.57 15.86 8.02
CA VAL A 164 7.35 16.60 7.64
C VAL A 164 7.53 18.08 7.96
N ARG A 165 7.88 18.41 9.19
CA ARG A 165 8.13 19.78 9.63
C ARG A 165 9.19 20.50 8.77
N ASP A 166 10.26 19.77 8.45
CA ASP A 166 11.41 20.36 7.76
C ASP A 166 11.14 20.60 6.27
N LEU A 167 10.22 19.84 5.65
CA LEU A 167 9.95 19.89 4.21
C LEU A 167 8.53 20.41 3.84
N GLN A 168 7.65 20.65 4.79
CA GLN A 168 6.27 21.09 4.50
C GLN A 168 6.19 22.37 3.67
N HIS A 169 7.18 23.26 3.78
CA HIS A 169 7.26 24.48 2.97
C HIS A 169 7.43 24.23 1.48
N GLN A 170 7.83 23.00 1.06
CA GLN A 170 7.93 22.58 -0.33
C GLN A 170 6.62 21.98 -0.86
N VAL A 171 5.63 21.78 0.01
CA VAL A 171 4.31 21.30 -0.38
C VAL A 171 3.47 22.50 -0.79
N PRO A 172 2.80 22.53 -1.96
CA PRO A 172 1.93 23.66 -2.34
C PRO A 172 0.87 24.02 -1.29
N MET A 173 0.30 23.04 -0.59
CA MET A 173 -0.64 23.27 0.52
C MET A 173 0.05 23.73 1.82
N GLN A 174 1.38 23.91 1.85
CA GLN A 174 2.19 24.45 2.95
C GLN A 174 2.07 23.67 4.27
N ARG A 175 1.70 22.40 4.21
CA ARG A 175 1.62 21.49 5.37
C ARG A 175 1.87 20.05 4.95
N GLY A 176 2.16 19.18 5.92
CA GLY A 176 2.02 17.75 5.76
C GLY A 176 0.55 17.32 5.66
N GLY A 177 0.32 16.16 5.08
CA GLY A 177 -0.96 15.48 5.15
C GLY A 177 -1.03 14.57 6.37
N THR A 178 -2.25 14.15 6.75
CA THR A 178 -2.48 13.17 7.81
C THR A 178 -2.70 11.77 7.25
N ALA A 179 -2.53 10.75 8.09
CA ALA A 179 -2.87 9.38 7.71
C ALA A 179 -4.36 9.24 7.36
N ASP A 180 -5.23 9.96 8.04
CA ASP A 180 -6.67 9.93 7.80
C ASP A 180 -7.03 10.51 6.41
N GLU A 181 -6.37 11.58 5.96
CA GLU A 181 -6.59 12.13 4.60
C GLU A 181 -6.24 11.11 3.50
N VAL A 182 -5.25 10.27 3.73
CA VAL A 182 -4.91 9.15 2.83
C VAL A 182 -5.94 8.03 2.96
N ALA A 183 -6.33 7.68 4.18
CA ALA A 183 -7.29 6.61 4.46
C ALA A 183 -8.66 6.89 3.84
N GLU A 184 -9.17 8.12 3.88
CA GLU A 184 -10.44 8.51 3.25
C GLU A 184 -10.41 8.25 1.73
N THR A 185 -9.29 8.57 1.08
CA THR A 185 -9.13 8.28 -0.36
C THR A 185 -9.12 6.77 -0.62
N ILE A 186 -8.45 5.98 0.23
CA ILE A 186 -8.42 4.52 0.12
C ILE A 186 -9.84 3.95 0.30
N VAL A 187 -10.56 4.38 1.33
CA VAL A 187 -11.93 3.94 1.61
C VAL A 187 -12.87 4.26 0.44
N TRP A 188 -12.76 5.47 -0.13
CA TRP A 188 -13.53 5.83 -1.32
C TRP A 188 -13.21 4.91 -2.50
N LEU A 189 -11.93 4.64 -2.79
CA LEU A 189 -11.53 3.72 -3.86
C LEU A 189 -12.04 2.29 -3.66
N LEU A 190 -12.17 1.83 -2.42
CA LEU A 190 -12.73 0.51 -2.10
C LEU A 190 -14.26 0.48 -2.20
N SER A 191 -14.92 1.63 -2.08
CA SER A 191 -16.37 1.74 -2.01
C SER A 191 -17.07 1.63 -3.39
N PRO A 192 -18.39 1.38 -3.42
CA PRO A 192 -19.19 1.44 -4.65
C PRO A 192 -19.21 2.82 -5.32
N ALA A 193 -18.92 3.90 -4.60
CA ALA A 193 -18.81 5.24 -5.18
C ALA A 193 -17.71 5.36 -6.22
N ALA A 194 -16.68 4.48 -6.17
CA ALA A 194 -15.61 4.38 -7.15
C ALA A 194 -15.84 3.25 -8.18
N SER A 195 -17.10 2.86 -8.45
CA SER A 195 -17.43 1.69 -9.28
C SER A 195 -16.89 1.76 -10.71
N TYR A 196 -16.66 2.95 -11.25
CA TYR A 196 -16.09 3.15 -12.60
C TYR A 196 -14.61 3.62 -12.55
N THR A 197 -13.95 3.44 -11.40
CA THR A 197 -12.55 3.84 -11.19
C THR A 197 -11.67 2.61 -11.02
N THR A 198 -10.84 2.33 -12.01
CA THR A 198 -9.79 1.30 -11.98
C THR A 198 -8.55 1.80 -12.72
N MET A 199 -7.37 1.26 -12.42
CA MET A 199 -6.08 1.65 -13.01
C MET A 199 -5.66 3.10 -12.67
N SER A 200 -6.31 3.74 -11.71
CA SER A 200 -5.99 5.11 -11.32
C SER A 200 -4.86 5.13 -10.30
N LEU A 201 -3.97 6.11 -10.46
CA LEU A 201 -2.85 6.39 -9.56
C LEU A 201 -3.10 7.79 -8.97
N LEU A 202 -3.78 7.84 -7.82
CA LEU A 202 -4.23 9.10 -7.22
C LEU A 202 -3.17 9.71 -6.31
N ASP A 203 -2.77 10.93 -6.61
CA ASP A 203 -1.86 11.68 -5.74
C ASP A 203 -2.62 12.25 -4.54
N VAL A 204 -2.21 11.87 -3.32
CA VAL A 204 -2.67 12.42 -2.05
C VAL A 204 -1.49 13.11 -1.40
N SER A 205 -1.08 14.24 -1.99
CA SER A 205 0.26 14.80 -1.77
C SER A 205 0.30 16.30 -1.46
N GLY A 206 -0.87 16.95 -1.34
CA GLY A 206 -0.93 18.41 -1.16
C GLY A 206 -0.39 19.19 -2.37
N GLY A 207 -0.33 18.56 -3.57
CA GLY A 207 0.18 19.14 -4.81
C GLY A 207 1.66 18.88 -5.08
N ARG A 208 2.35 18.10 -4.23
CA ARG A 208 3.76 17.77 -4.39
C ARG A 208 4.00 16.70 -5.45
#